data_8219494b623eee10955fa5a9503e15b7
#
_entry.id   8219494b623eee10955fa5a9503e15b7
#
_cell.length_a   1.000
_cell.length_b   1.000
_cell.length_c   1.000
_cell.angle_alpha   90.00
_cell.angle_beta   90.00
_cell.angle_gamma   90.00
#
_symmetry.space_group_name_H-M   'P 1'
#
loop_
_entity.id
_entity.type
_entity.pdbx_description
1 polymer ?
#
loop_
_entity_poly.entity_id
_entity_poly.type
_entity_poly.pdbx_seq_one_letter_code
_entity_poly.pdbx_strand_id
1 'polypeptide(L)'
;MKKILIVVLLALLPFSLNAESQLNKILSSGELKVGTTGDWDPMSMKDPATNKYVGFDIDVMQESAKDMGVKVTFIPTEWKTIVSGITSGRYDVSTSVTKTAKRALVAGFTNSYYNMEQFHWY
;
A
#
# COMPACT_ATOMS: atom_id res chain seq x y z
N MET A 1 8.14 -36.46 37.83
CA MET A 1 7.10 -36.61 36.79
C MET A 1 6.10 -35.44 36.78
N LYS A 2 5.58 -34.99 37.92
CA LYS A 2 4.63 -33.84 37.94
C LYS A 2 5.22 -32.51 37.39
N LYS A 3 6.51 -32.25 37.60
CA LYS A 3 7.19 -31.02 37.09
C LYS A 3 7.39 -31.03 35.57
N ILE A 4 7.55 -32.20 34.96
CA ILE A 4 7.71 -32.35 33.50
C ILE A 4 6.36 -32.12 32.81
N LEU A 5 5.25 -32.54 33.42
CA LEU A 5 3.91 -32.34 32.88
C LEU A 5 3.52 -30.85 32.80
N ILE A 6 3.94 -30.04 33.77
CA ILE A 6 3.67 -28.61 33.83
C ILE A 6 4.46 -27.87 32.72
N VAL A 7 5.70 -28.28 32.46
CA VAL A 7 6.54 -27.69 31.42
C VAL A 7 5.99 -28.00 30.02
N VAL A 8 5.48 -29.19 29.78
CA VAL A 8 4.86 -29.60 28.51
C VAL A 8 3.53 -28.86 28.29
N LEU A 9 2.75 -28.64 29.37
CA LEU A 9 1.49 -27.90 29.26
C LEU A 9 1.70 -26.39 28.96
N LEU A 10 2.80 -25.79 29.44
CA LEU A 10 3.16 -24.40 29.12
C LEU A 10 3.64 -24.24 27.68
N ALA A 11 4.21 -25.28 27.05
CA ALA A 11 4.64 -25.27 25.65
C ALA A 11 3.48 -25.39 24.66
N LEU A 12 2.27 -25.71 25.11
CA LEU A 12 1.05 -25.80 24.30
C LEU A 12 0.19 -24.55 24.32
N LEU A 13 0.66 -23.47 24.95
CA LEU A 13 -0.03 -22.17 24.81
C LEU A 13 0.03 -21.75 23.34
N PRO A 14 -1.11 -21.61 22.66
CA PRO A 14 -1.09 -21.09 21.30
C PRO A 14 -0.50 -19.68 21.35
N PHE A 15 0.67 -19.50 20.77
CA PHE A 15 1.11 -18.18 20.36
C PHE A 15 0.07 -17.69 19.34
N SER A 16 -0.93 -16.99 19.81
CA SER A 16 -1.81 -16.21 18.94
C SER A 16 -0.93 -15.14 18.29
N LEU A 17 -0.29 -15.49 17.18
CA LEU A 17 0.26 -14.53 16.25
C LEU A 17 -0.93 -13.74 15.71
N ASN A 18 -1.34 -12.70 16.44
CA ASN A 18 -2.22 -11.70 15.91
C ASN A 18 -1.47 -11.04 14.76
N ALA A 19 -1.69 -11.54 13.54
CA ALA A 19 -1.26 -10.84 12.34
C ALA A 19 -2.01 -9.50 12.33
N GLU A 20 -1.33 -8.46 12.74
CA GLU A 20 -1.88 -7.11 12.68
C GLU A 20 -2.23 -6.79 11.23
N SER A 21 -3.47 -6.36 10.98
CA SER A 21 -3.88 -5.98 9.63
C SER A 21 -3.08 -4.76 9.16
N GLN A 22 -2.82 -4.65 7.86
CA GLN A 22 -2.12 -3.49 7.30
C GLN A 22 -2.82 -2.17 7.65
N LEU A 23 -4.16 -2.17 7.68
CA LEU A 23 -4.94 -1.01 8.10
C LEU A 23 -4.64 -0.62 9.56
N ASN A 24 -4.60 -1.59 10.48
CA ASN A 24 -4.28 -1.30 11.88
C ASN A 24 -2.87 -0.72 12.02
N LYS A 25 -1.91 -1.18 11.24
CA LYS A 25 -0.55 -0.62 11.22
C LYS A 25 -0.54 0.83 10.76
N ILE A 26 -1.28 1.16 9.69
CA ILE A 26 -1.43 2.53 9.20
C ILE A 26 -2.06 3.43 10.27
N LEU A 27 -3.17 2.99 10.86
CA LEU A 27 -3.87 3.76 11.89
C LEU A 27 -3.02 3.95 13.16
N SER A 28 -2.31 2.93 13.62
CA SER A 28 -1.46 3.00 14.81
C SER A 28 -0.19 3.82 14.58
N SER A 29 0.40 3.76 13.38
CA SER A 29 1.57 4.59 13.03
C SER A 29 1.21 6.04 12.75
N GLY A 30 -0.06 6.33 12.42
CA GLY A 30 -0.52 7.66 12.02
C GLY A 30 -0.01 8.10 10.63
N GLU A 31 0.44 7.17 9.80
CA GLU A 31 1.03 7.45 8.49
C GLU A 31 0.59 6.44 7.44
N LEU A 32 0.15 6.96 6.27
CA LEU A 32 -0.09 6.19 5.05
C LEU A 32 1.07 6.44 4.08
N LYS A 33 1.85 5.41 3.76
CA LYS A 33 2.93 5.47 2.79
C LYS A 33 2.42 5.06 1.42
N VAL A 34 2.58 5.93 0.43
CA VAL A 34 2.07 5.75 -0.93
C VAL A 34 3.24 5.69 -1.91
N GLY A 35 3.42 4.55 -2.58
CA GLY A 35 4.39 4.42 -3.68
C GLY A 35 3.87 5.10 -4.95
N THR A 36 4.65 6.02 -5.51
CA THR A 36 4.31 6.72 -6.75
C THR A 36 5.53 6.91 -7.65
N THR A 37 5.34 6.81 -8.95
CA THR A 37 6.42 7.01 -9.94
C THR A 37 6.62 8.49 -10.27
N GLY A 38 5.56 9.30 -10.16
CA GLY A 38 5.62 10.74 -10.43
C GLY A 38 5.84 11.11 -11.90
N ASP A 39 5.54 10.19 -12.83
CA ASP A 39 5.71 10.34 -14.28
C ASP A 39 4.48 9.95 -15.10
N TRP A 40 3.30 9.92 -14.47
CA TRP A 40 2.03 9.52 -15.09
C TRP A 40 1.02 10.68 -15.13
N ASP A 41 1.15 11.56 -16.12
CA ASP A 41 0.23 12.68 -16.32
C ASP A 41 -1.16 12.21 -16.82
N PRO A 42 -2.28 12.72 -16.27
CA PRO A 42 -2.44 13.69 -15.17
C PRO A 42 -2.63 13.02 -13.79
N MET A 43 -2.37 11.74 -13.67
CA MET A 43 -2.68 10.95 -12.47
C MET A 43 -1.69 11.18 -11.33
N SER A 44 -0.40 11.07 -11.62
CA SER A 44 0.67 11.33 -10.65
C SER A 44 1.90 11.91 -11.35
N MET A 45 2.24 13.13 -11.01
CA MET A 45 3.39 13.84 -11.55
C MET A 45 4.24 14.40 -10.42
N LYS A 46 5.52 14.56 -10.68
CA LYS A 46 6.40 15.33 -9.83
C LYS A 46 6.61 16.70 -10.45
N ASP A 47 6.09 17.73 -9.79
CA ASP A 47 6.26 19.12 -10.21
C ASP A 47 7.74 19.52 -10.08
N PRO A 48 8.43 19.86 -11.18
CA PRO A 48 9.85 20.20 -11.14
C PRO A 48 10.14 21.52 -10.43
N ALA A 49 9.17 22.43 -10.38
CA ALA A 49 9.34 23.73 -9.72
C ALA A 49 9.26 23.63 -8.19
N THR A 50 8.36 22.80 -7.68
CA THR A 50 8.10 22.65 -6.24
C THR A 50 8.66 21.37 -5.66
N ASN A 51 9.06 20.41 -6.50
CA ASN A 51 9.49 19.06 -6.15
C ASN A 51 8.40 18.25 -5.40
N LYS A 52 7.14 18.66 -5.50
CA LYS A 52 6.00 18.00 -4.88
C LYS A 52 5.30 17.08 -5.88
N TYR A 53 4.66 16.03 -5.36
CA TYR A 53 3.76 15.21 -6.16
C TYR A 53 2.42 15.92 -6.32
N VAL A 54 1.87 15.87 -7.53
CA VAL A 54 0.59 16.46 -7.92
C VAL A 54 -0.15 15.51 -8.87
N GLY A 55 -1.44 15.64 -8.98
CA GLY A 55 -2.28 14.86 -9.88
C GLY A 55 -3.47 14.21 -9.20
N PHE A 56 -4.34 13.61 -10.00
CA PHE A 56 -5.59 13.02 -9.54
C PHE A 56 -5.37 11.94 -8.46
N ASP A 57 -4.47 10.99 -8.69
CA ASP A 57 -4.17 9.94 -7.72
C ASP A 57 -3.55 10.48 -6.42
N ILE A 58 -2.78 11.55 -6.55
CA ILE A 58 -2.18 12.24 -5.39
C ILE A 58 -3.28 12.82 -4.51
N ASP A 59 -4.25 13.51 -5.12
CA ASP A 59 -5.40 14.10 -4.41
C ASP A 59 -6.27 13.01 -3.76
N VAL A 60 -6.54 11.90 -4.47
CA VAL A 60 -7.28 10.75 -3.92
C VAL A 60 -6.58 10.18 -2.68
N MET A 61 -5.26 10.04 -2.71
CA MET A 61 -4.52 9.52 -1.56
C MET A 61 -4.46 10.51 -0.40
N GLN A 62 -4.40 11.80 -0.67
CA GLN A 62 -4.47 12.85 0.34
C GLN A 62 -5.81 12.85 1.06
N GLU A 63 -6.93 12.80 0.32
CA GLU A 63 -8.26 12.71 0.92
C GLU A 63 -8.46 11.39 1.67
N SER A 64 -7.98 10.27 1.13
CA SER A 64 -8.05 8.98 1.83
C SER A 64 -7.29 8.99 3.17
N ALA A 65 -6.12 9.59 3.22
CA ALA A 65 -5.34 9.73 4.45
C ALA A 65 -6.05 10.64 5.46
N LYS A 66 -6.66 11.73 4.99
CA LYS A 66 -7.44 12.66 5.80
C LYS A 66 -8.66 11.96 6.42
N ASP A 67 -9.40 11.18 5.63
CA ASP A 67 -10.55 10.40 6.12
C ASP A 67 -10.15 9.37 7.19
N MET A 68 -8.96 8.79 7.07
CA MET A 68 -8.38 7.88 8.07
C MET A 68 -7.77 8.61 9.28
N GLY A 69 -7.65 9.94 9.24
CA GLY A 69 -7.01 10.72 10.30
C GLY A 69 -5.49 10.52 10.40
N VAL A 70 -4.82 10.18 9.30
CA VAL A 70 -3.37 9.92 9.25
C VAL A 70 -2.68 10.88 8.28
N LYS A 71 -1.36 10.98 8.38
CA LYS A 71 -0.53 11.69 7.40
C LYS A 71 -0.32 10.82 6.16
N VAL A 72 -0.16 11.45 5.00
CA VAL A 72 0.28 10.78 3.76
C VAL A 72 1.74 11.12 3.47
N THR A 73 2.51 10.10 3.11
CA THR A 73 3.91 10.25 2.66
C THR A 73 4.06 9.55 1.32
N PHE A 74 4.46 10.29 0.30
CA PHE A 74 4.70 9.75 -1.03
C PHE A 74 6.14 9.25 -1.14
N ILE A 75 6.28 7.97 -1.47
CA ILE A 75 7.57 7.27 -1.60
C ILE A 75 7.88 7.11 -3.10
N PRO A 76 8.98 7.69 -3.60
CA PRO A 76 9.37 7.52 -5.00
C PRO A 76 9.67 6.05 -5.31
N THR A 77 9.13 5.59 -6.42
CA THR A 77 9.36 4.23 -6.92
C THR A 77 9.40 4.23 -8.45
N GLU A 78 9.71 3.09 -9.03
CA GLU A 78 9.73 2.87 -10.47
C GLU A 78 8.67 1.84 -10.87
N TRP A 79 8.21 1.88 -12.12
CA TRP A 79 7.24 0.91 -12.65
C TRP A 79 7.66 -0.54 -12.47
N LYS A 80 8.96 -0.83 -12.59
CA LYS A 80 9.51 -2.18 -12.41
C LYS A 80 9.37 -2.70 -10.99
N THR A 81 9.38 -1.83 -9.99
CA THR A 81 9.43 -2.17 -8.56
C THR A 81 8.16 -1.80 -7.81
N ILE A 82 7.14 -1.26 -8.51
CA ILE A 82 5.94 -0.72 -7.87
C ILE A 82 5.16 -1.79 -7.07
N VAL A 83 5.05 -3.01 -7.57
CA VAL A 83 4.37 -4.12 -6.87
C VAL A 83 5.26 -4.71 -5.78
N SER A 84 6.56 -4.89 -6.06
CA SER A 84 7.49 -5.43 -5.07
C SER A 84 7.70 -4.51 -3.87
N GLY A 85 7.53 -3.20 -4.04
CA GLY A 85 7.55 -2.24 -2.94
C GLY A 85 6.41 -2.45 -1.93
N ILE A 86 5.22 -2.85 -2.39
CA ILE A 86 4.10 -3.23 -1.52
C ILE A 86 4.42 -4.53 -0.77
N THR A 87 4.85 -5.56 -1.48
CA THR A 87 5.11 -6.88 -0.88
C THR A 87 6.28 -6.87 0.09
N SER A 88 7.24 -5.97 -0.08
CA SER A 88 8.37 -5.76 0.85
C SER A 88 8.06 -4.79 2.00
N GLY A 89 6.88 -4.18 2.02
CA GLY A 89 6.50 -3.21 3.06
C GLY A 89 7.20 -1.85 2.95
N ARG A 90 7.75 -1.52 1.79
CA ARG A 90 8.38 -0.21 1.55
C ARG A 90 7.34 0.92 1.58
N TYR A 91 6.13 0.64 1.11
CA TYR A 91 4.95 1.48 1.22
C TYR A 91 3.70 0.61 1.37
N ASP A 92 2.62 1.21 1.81
CA ASP A 92 1.38 0.50 2.16
C ASP A 92 0.47 0.31 0.96
N VAL A 93 0.47 1.26 0.05
CA VAL A 93 -0.37 1.31 -1.14
C VAL A 93 0.39 1.95 -2.29
N SER A 94 -0.04 1.65 -3.51
CA SER A 94 0.40 2.34 -4.72
C SER A 94 -0.79 2.64 -5.62
N THR A 95 -0.67 3.67 -6.43
CA THR A 95 -1.71 4.14 -7.35
C THR A 95 -1.36 3.84 -8.80
N SER A 96 -2.31 4.02 -9.71
CA SER A 96 -2.15 3.88 -11.17
C SER A 96 -1.71 2.50 -11.66
N VAL A 97 -1.81 1.47 -10.83
CA VAL A 97 -1.38 0.11 -11.17
C VAL A 97 -2.54 -0.69 -11.76
N THR A 98 -2.45 -1.01 -13.04
CA THR A 98 -3.45 -1.86 -13.70
C THR A 98 -3.55 -3.23 -13.04
N LYS A 99 -4.76 -3.65 -12.72
CA LYS A 99 -5.04 -4.98 -12.17
C LYS A 99 -4.81 -6.05 -13.24
N THR A 100 -3.92 -6.98 -12.95
CA THR A 100 -3.68 -8.18 -13.75
C THR A 100 -3.73 -9.42 -12.87
N ALA A 101 -4.01 -10.58 -13.46
CA ALA A 101 -4.02 -11.85 -12.71
C ALA A 101 -2.68 -12.09 -11.98
N LYS A 102 -1.55 -11.85 -12.66
CA LYS A 102 -0.22 -12.00 -12.09
C LYS A 102 0.01 -11.09 -10.87
N ARG A 103 -0.39 -9.83 -10.95
CA ARG A 103 -0.25 -8.88 -9.84
C ARG A 103 -1.21 -9.19 -8.70
N ALA A 104 -2.44 -9.65 -9.01
CA ALA A 104 -3.44 -10.02 -8.01
C ALA A 104 -3.06 -11.24 -7.17
N LEU A 105 -2.10 -12.06 -7.61
CA LEU A 105 -1.55 -13.17 -6.82
C LEU A 105 -0.69 -12.71 -5.64
N VAL A 106 -0.13 -11.52 -5.70
CA VAL A 106 0.86 -11.03 -4.72
C VAL A 106 0.47 -9.74 -4.03
N ALA A 107 -0.53 -9.02 -4.54
CA ALA A 107 -1.02 -7.77 -3.96
C ALA A 107 -2.55 -7.67 -4.06
N GLY A 108 -3.19 -7.13 -3.03
CA GLY A 108 -4.60 -6.79 -3.05
C GLY A 108 -4.88 -5.59 -3.95
N PHE A 109 -6.07 -5.57 -4.55
CA PHE A 109 -6.55 -4.43 -5.32
C PHE A 109 -7.89 -3.93 -4.77
N THR A 110 -8.06 -2.61 -4.74
CA THR A 110 -9.35 -1.99 -4.46
C THR A 110 -10.28 -2.11 -5.66
N ASN A 111 -11.54 -1.71 -5.50
CA ASN A 111 -12.38 -1.41 -6.65
C ASN A 111 -11.75 -0.27 -7.45
N SER A 112 -11.96 -0.28 -8.77
CA SER A 112 -11.52 0.82 -9.62
C SER A 112 -12.29 2.09 -9.25
N TYR A 113 -11.59 3.18 -9.04
CA TYR A 113 -12.18 4.50 -8.82
C TYR A 113 -12.05 5.42 -10.05
N TYR A 114 -11.42 4.92 -11.12
CA TYR A 114 -11.24 5.60 -12.38
C TYR A 114 -11.23 4.61 -13.53
N ASN A 115 -11.92 4.92 -14.62
CA ASN A 115 -11.91 4.14 -15.87
C ASN A 115 -11.24 4.97 -16.96
N MET A 116 -10.15 4.45 -17.52
CA MET A 116 -9.47 5.04 -18.65
C MET A 116 -9.90 4.32 -19.92
N GLU A 117 -10.53 5.03 -20.84
CA GLU A 117 -10.77 4.53 -22.19
C GLU A 117 -9.49 4.72 -23.01
N GLN A 118 -8.90 3.62 -23.45
CA GLN A 118 -7.79 3.68 -24.40
C GLN A 118 -8.36 3.76 -25.81
N PHE A 119 -8.24 4.94 -26.42
CA PHE A 119 -8.50 5.06 -27.85
C PHE A 119 -7.33 4.44 -28.62
N HIS A 120 -7.57 3.32 -29.28
CA HIS A 120 -6.61 2.79 -30.25
C HIS A 120 -6.81 3.54 -31.55
N TRP A 121 -5.83 4.35 -31.93
CA TRP A 121 -5.75 4.89 -33.28
C TRP A 121 -5.24 3.77 -34.19
N TYR A 122 -6.09 3.33 -35.11
CA TYR A 122 -5.72 2.39 -36.18
C TYR A 122 -5.09 3.17 -37.32
#